data_82d3c4720411026a9b6d029a173ca172
#
_entry.id   82d3c4720411026a9b6d029a173ca172
#
_cell.length_a   1.000
_cell.length_b   1.000
_cell.length_c   1.000
_cell.angle_alpha   90.00
_cell.angle_beta   90.00
_cell.angle_gamma   90.00
#
_symmetry.space_group_name_H-M   'P 1'
#
loop_
_entity.id
_entity.type
_entity.pdbx_description
1 polymer ?
#
loop_
_entity_poly.entity_id
_entity_poly.type
_entity_poly.pdbx_seq_one_letter_code
_entity_poly.pdbx_strand_id
1 'polypeptide(L)'
;MKICQVHPACGISVPPKGWGAIEQIVWEFHQSFLRLGIESEIKYASQIKPEEFDVVLCHVHNLTETLQSNNVPYYYQLHDHHVYHYGKKSHVYKTNLDAINGSIKSLMPARYLVDYMNPDKCVYFSHGVNTDIYKPGNKKRTRDLLMVANNGLAGDSTFDRKGFGYGLGLAQMLDTTITIAGPSNNQNWFSANPWVFGLKNLEIKFDQTEEELLELYQTHRIFVHPTMLEAGHPNLTMLEAAACGMPIIADWEHNTDFHGAWRAPRNVFEMKRGYDDIIENKDKYVKQALKTANDLSWFNRAKDLIKLFNEVN
;
A
#
# COMPACT_ATOMS: atom_id res chain seq x y z
N MET A 1 -20.37 4.55 19.25
CA MET A 1 -20.22 4.11 17.86
C MET A 1 -19.71 2.67 17.90
N LYS A 2 -20.38 1.79 17.19
CA LYS A 2 -20.00 0.40 17.01
C LYS A 2 -19.72 0.13 15.54
N ILE A 3 -18.50 -0.31 15.20
CA ILE A 3 -18.02 -0.48 13.82
C ILE A 3 -17.83 -1.96 13.51
N CYS A 4 -18.37 -2.41 12.37
CA CYS A 4 -18.06 -3.72 11.81
C CYS A 4 -17.15 -3.57 10.60
N GLN A 5 -16.06 -4.31 10.57
CA GLN A 5 -15.30 -4.53 9.36
C GLN A 5 -15.68 -5.86 8.72
N VAL A 6 -15.99 -5.85 7.44
CA VAL A 6 -16.33 -7.07 6.72
C VAL A 6 -15.07 -7.88 6.47
N HIS A 7 -15.04 -9.12 6.96
CA HIS A 7 -13.93 -10.06 6.72
C HIS A 7 -13.75 -10.27 5.21
N PRO A 8 -12.53 -10.12 4.65
CA PRO A 8 -12.30 -10.16 3.20
C PRO A 8 -12.68 -11.47 2.51
N ALA A 9 -12.72 -12.58 3.27
CA ALA A 9 -13.07 -13.92 2.78
C ALA A 9 -12.19 -14.45 1.62
N CYS A 10 -10.95 -13.94 1.52
CA CYS A 10 -10.00 -14.31 0.46
C CYS A 10 -9.16 -15.56 0.80
N GLY A 11 -9.56 -16.36 1.78
CA GLY A 11 -8.82 -17.55 2.22
C GLY A 11 -7.61 -17.27 3.11
N ILE A 12 -7.39 -16.01 3.49
CA ILE A 12 -6.33 -15.56 4.39
C ILE A 12 -6.95 -15.21 5.74
N SER A 13 -6.29 -15.53 6.84
CA SER A 13 -6.74 -15.18 8.18
C SER A 13 -6.64 -13.67 8.45
N VAL A 14 -7.44 -13.18 9.42
CA VAL A 14 -7.28 -11.83 9.97
C VAL A 14 -6.97 -11.98 11.47
N PRO A 15 -5.78 -11.57 11.95
CA PRO A 15 -4.65 -11.02 11.19
C PRO A 15 -4.03 -12.04 10.22
N PRO A 16 -3.40 -11.59 9.14
CA PRO A 16 -2.72 -12.46 8.20
C PRO A 16 -1.44 -13.04 8.81
N LYS A 17 -1.07 -14.24 8.35
CA LYS A 17 0.24 -14.83 8.61
C LYS A 17 1.06 -14.73 7.33
N GLY A 18 1.88 -13.69 7.22
CA GLY A 18 2.62 -13.38 5.99
C GLY A 18 1.86 -12.42 5.07
N TRP A 19 1.83 -12.70 3.76
CA TRP A 19 1.17 -11.83 2.77
C TRP A 19 -0.35 -11.80 2.95
N GLY A 20 -0.94 -10.61 2.89
CA GLY A 20 -2.37 -10.38 3.02
C GLY A 20 -2.64 -8.90 3.27
N ALA A 21 -2.43 -8.06 2.23
CA ALA A 21 -2.50 -6.60 2.39
C ALA A 21 -3.87 -6.10 2.87
N ILE A 22 -4.96 -6.67 2.34
CA ILE A 22 -6.33 -6.25 2.74
C ILE A 22 -6.61 -6.73 4.16
N GLU A 23 -6.25 -7.97 4.49
CA GLU A 23 -6.42 -8.56 5.82
C GLU A 23 -5.62 -7.79 6.87
N GLN A 24 -4.41 -7.33 6.51
CA GLN A 24 -3.61 -6.46 7.39
C GLN A 24 -4.30 -5.10 7.60
N ILE A 25 -4.85 -4.48 6.56
CA ILE A 25 -5.58 -3.21 6.68
C ILE A 25 -6.79 -3.35 7.59
N VAL A 26 -7.58 -4.43 7.42
CA VAL A 26 -8.74 -4.74 8.29
C VAL A 26 -8.30 -4.88 9.74
N TRP A 27 -7.23 -5.64 9.98
CA TRP A 27 -6.70 -5.84 11.33
C TRP A 27 -6.19 -4.56 11.97
N GLU A 28 -5.43 -3.75 11.25
CA GLU A 28 -4.86 -2.50 11.75
C GLU A 28 -5.94 -1.47 12.10
N PHE A 29 -6.99 -1.37 11.29
CA PHE A 29 -8.15 -0.53 11.64
C PHE A 29 -8.88 -1.06 12.86
N HIS A 30 -9.11 -2.37 12.93
CA HIS A 30 -9.75 -3.00 14.10
C HIS A 30 -8.99 -2.66 15.38
N GLN A 31 -7.68 -2.87 15.43
CA GLN A 31 -6.83 -2.55 16.59
C GLN A 31 -6.85 -1.03 16.90
N SER A 32 -6.82 -0.19 15.88
CA SER A 32 -6.82 1.26 16.03
C SER A 32 -8.15 1.77 16.58
N PHE A 33 -9.29 1.23 16.16
CA PHE A 33 -10.60 1.56 16.72
C PHE A 33 -10.70 1.16 18.19
N LEU A 34 -10.25 -0.04 18.55
CA LEU A 34 -10.23 -0.49 19.94
C LEU A 34 -9.35 0.43 20.83
N ARG A 35 -8.19 0.85 20.33
CA ARG A 35 -7.29 1.82 21.03
C ARG A 35 -7.96 3.20 21.21
N LEU A 36 -8.89 3.58 20.35
CA LEU A 36 -9.67 4.81 20.44
C LEU A 36 -10.93 4.67 21.35
N GLY A 37 -11.14 3.50 21.95
CA GLY A 37 -12.32 3.21 22.78
C GLY A 37 -13.59 2.99 21.95
N ILE A 38 -13.47 2.69 20.67
CA ILE A 38 -14.58 2.40 19.76
C ILE A 38 -14.79 0.88 19.73
N GLU A 39 -16.02 0.42 19.91
CA GLU A 39 -16.36 -0.99 19.68
C GLU A 39 -16.09 -1.36 18.22
N SER A 40 -15.31 -2.39 17.99
CA SER A 40 -15.01 -2.89 16.66
C SER A 40 -15.09 -4.40 16.60
N GLU A 41 -15.74 -4.92 15.58
CA GLU A 41 -15.84 -6.35 15.30
C GLU A 41 -15.44 -6.64 13.85
N ILE A 42 -14.99 -7.88 13.59
CA ILE A 42 -14.71 -8.38 12.24
C ILE A 42 -15.66 -9.54 11.99
N LYS A 43 -16.54 -9.43 10.98
CA LYS A 43 -17.55 -10.44 10.66
C LYS A 43 -17.61 -10.76 9.17
N TYR A 44 -18.04 -11.96 8.82
CA TYR A 44 -18.40 -12.28 7.44
C TYR A 44 -19.68 -11.53 7.03
N ALA A 45 -19.76 -11.09 5.78
CA ALA A 45 -20.89 -10.30 5.26
C ALA A 45 -22.26 -10.95 5.54
N SER A 46 -22.35 -12.28 5.46
CA SER A 46 -23.57 -13.05 5.73
C SER A 46 -24.01 -13.06 7.21
N GLN A 47 -23.13 -12.67 8.13
CA GLN A 47 -23.39 -12.64 9.57
C GLN A 47 -23.85 -11.27 10.07
N ILE A 48 -23.75 -10.23 9.22
CA ILE A 48 -24.07 -8.85 9.59
C ILE A 48 -25.57 -8.61 9.37
N LYS A 49 -26.24 -8.10 10.41
CA LYS A 49 -27.65 -7.72 10.35
C LYS A 49 -27.79 -6.21 10.24
N PRO A 50 -28.87 -5.71 9.58
CA PRO A 50 -29.23 -4.30 9.64
C PRO A 50 -29.32 -3.82 11.10
N GLU A 51 -28.91 -2.59 11.35
CA GLU A 51 -28.99 -1.93 12.68
C GLU A 51 -28.13 -2.55 13.79
N GLU A 52 -27.35 -3.59 13.51
CA GLU A 52 -26.43 -4.19 14.49
C GLU A 52 -25.21 -3.30 14.77
N PHE A 53 -24.81 -2.49 13.78
CA PHE A 53 -23.64 -1.61 13.80
C PHE A 53 -23.99 -0.21 13.31
N ASP A 54 -23.38 0.80 13.90
CA ASP A 54 -23.49 2.19 13.41
C ASP A 54 -22.78 2.37 12.07
N VAL A 55 -21.71 1.62 11.84
CA VAL A 55 -20.89 1.65 10.63
C VAL A 55 -20.48 0.24 10.20
N VAL A 56 -20.66 -0.07 8.93
CA VAL A 56 -20.12 -1.29 8.28
C VAL A 56 -19.14 -0.88 7.21
N LEU A 57 -17.87 -1.31 7.31
CA LEU A 57 -16.81 -1.04 6.35
C LEU A 57 -16.48 -2.30 5.55
N CYS A 58 -16.72 -2.27 4.24
CA CYS A 58 -16.47 -3.38 3.31
C CYS A 58 -15.22 -3.11 2.48
N HIS A 59 -14.34 -4.10 2.40
CA HIS A 59 -13.03 -3.99 1.74
C HIS A 59 -12.95 -4.75 0.41
N VAL A 60 -13.98 -5.50 0.06
CA VAL A 60 -13.97 -6.38 -1.14
C VAL A 60 -15.31 -6.25 -1.87
N HIS A 61 -15.27 -5.88 -3.15
CA HIS A 61 -16.47 -5.56 -3.94
C HIS A 61 -17.47 -6.72 -4.04
N ASN A 62 -17.02 -7.97 -4.17
CA ASN A 62 -17.92 -9.14 -4.29
C ASN A 62 -18.71 -9.42 -3.01
N LEU A 63 -18.35 -8.86 -1.87
CA LEU A 63 -19.10 -9.03 -0.63
C LEU A 63 -20.21 -7.99 -0.46
N THR A 64 -20.20 -6.93 -1.26
CA THR A 64 -21.21 -5.85 -1.17
C THR A 64 -22.59 -6.30 -1.64
N GLU A 65 -22.70 -7.24 -2.57
CA GLU A 65 -23.97 -7.82 -2.99
C GLU A 65 -24.70 -8.49 -1.82
N THR A 66 -23.98 -9.21 -0.96
CA THR A 66 -24.54 -9.83 0.25
C THR A 66 -25.05 -8.77 1.23
N LEU A 67 -24.31 -7.68 1.43
CA LEU A 67 -24.74 -6.59 2.30
C LEU A 67 -25.99 -5.89 1.75
N GLN A 68 -26.01 -5.61 0.45
CA GLN A 68 -27.17 -4.99 -0.24
C GLN A 68 -28.40 -5.89 -0.15
N SER A 69 -28.27 -7.18 -0.41
CA SER A 69 -29.38 -8.16 -0.31
C SER A 69 -29.94 -8.27 1.11
N ASN A 70 -29.12 -8.03 2.12
CA ASN A 70 -29.50 -8.00 3.52
C ASN A 70 -29.95 -6.61 4.01
N ASN A 71 -30.04 -5.60 3.12
CA ASN A 71 -30.34 -4.20 3.44
C ASN A 71 -29.40 -3.61 4.50
N VAL A 72 -28.13 -3.99 4.51
CA VAL A 72 -27.09 -3.45 5.40
C VAL A 72 -26.44 -2.25 4.75
N PRO A 73 -26.59 -1.02 5.27
CA PRO A 73 -25.84 0.15 4.82
C PRO A 73 -24.33 -0.06 5.05
N TYR A 74 -23.49 0.36 4.09
CA TYR A 74 -22.04 0.16 4.21
C TYR A 74 -21.24 1.30 3.57
N TYR A 75 -20.01 1.47 4.08
CA TYR A 75 -18.93 2.18 3.41
C TYR A 75 -18.08 1.18 2.64
N TYR A 76 -17.57 1.58 1.49
CA TYR A 76 -16.73 0.70 0.67
C TYR A 76 -15.31 1.27 0.59
N GLN A 77 -14.29 0.43 0.77
CA GLN A 77 -12.89 0.82 0.57
C GLN A 77 -12.29 0.00 -0.57
N LEU A 78 -11.87 0.68 -1.62
CA LEU A 78 -11.13 0.09 -2.75
C LEU A 78 -9.67 -0.13 -2.35
N HIS A 79 -9.05 -1.22 -2.81
CA HIS A 79 -7.67 -1.55 -2.47
C HIS A 79 -6.76 -1.79 -3.66
N ASP A 80 -7.28 -1.86 -4.86
CA ASP A 80 -6.47 -2.20 -6.03
C ASP A 80 -6.67 -1.24 -7.21
N HIS A 81 -5.72 -1.31 -8.15
CA HIS A 81 -5.70 -0.50 -9.37
C HIS A 81 -6.34 -1.21 -10.56
N HIS A 82 -6.83 -2.42 -10.41
CA HIS A 82 -7.35 -3.24 -11.51
C HIS A 82 -8.50 -2.56 -12.23
N VAL A 83 -9.32 -1.78 -11.52
CA VAL A 83 -10.40 -0.98 -12.10
C VAL A 83 -9.87 0.00 -13.15
N TYR A 84 -8.69 0.57 -12.94
CA TYR A 84 -8.02 1.47 -13.89
C TYR A 84 -7.29 0.69 -14.99
N HIS A 85 -6.55 -0.34 -14.60
CA HIS A 85 -5.74 -1.16 -15.52
C HIS A 85 -6.57 -1.82 -16.60
N TYR A 86 -7.69 -2.47 -16.23
CA TYR A 86 -8.57 -3.15 -17.19
C TYR A 86 -9.57 -2.22 -17.87
N GLY A 87 -9.74 -1.00 -17.38
CA GLY A 87 -10.57 0.04 -17.98
C GLY A 87 -12.08 -0.13 -17.76
N LYS A 88 -12.82 0.93 -18.12
CA LYS A 88 -14.27 1.09 -17.81
C LYS A 88 -15.20 0.04 -18.42
N LYS A 89 -14.76 -0.70 -19.44
CA LYS A 89 -15.56 -1.77 -20.06
C LYS A 89 -15.42 -3.12 -19.35
N SER A 90 -14.44 -3.28 -18.47
CA SER A 90 -14.15 -4.53 -17.79
C SER A 90 -15.22 -4.92 -16.76
N HIS A 91 -15.33 -6.20 -16.49
CA HIS A 91 -16.15 -6.71 -15.39
C HIS A 91 -15.69 -6.16 -14.04
N VAL A 92 -14.37 -6.11 -13.82
CA VAL A 92 -13.76 -5.58 -12.58
C VAL A 92 -14.18 -4.13 -12.32
N TYR A 93 -14.17 -3.28 -13.36
CA TYR A 93 -14.65 -1.90 -13.21
C TYR A 93 -16.14 -1.84 -12.84
N LYS A 94 -16.98 -2.61 -13.53
CA LYS A 94 -18.44 -2.60 -13.32
C LYS A 94 -18.81 -3.07 -11.93
N THR A 95 -18.25 -4.18 -11.46
CA THR A 95 -18.54 -4.70 -10.12
C THR A 95 -18.07 -3.76 -9.00
N ASN A 96 -16.92 -3.11 -9.18
CA ASN A 96 -16.48 -2.07 -8.23
C ASN A 96 -17.37 -0.82 -8.29
N LEU A 97 -17.84 -0.41 -9.47
CA LEU A 97 -18.77 0.72 -9.61
C LEU A 97 -20.12 0.42 -8.94
N ASP A 98 -20.63 -0.80 -9.07
CA ASP A 98 -21.85 -1.24 -8.39
C ASP A 98 -21.67 -1.21 -6.85
N ALA A 99 -20.53 -1.68 -6.34
CA ALA A 99 -20.18 -1.59 -4.93
C ALA A 99 -20.13 -0.13 -4.43
N ILE A 100 -19.55 0.78 -5.24
CA ILE A 100 -19.46 2.21 -4.94
C ILE A 100 -20.86 2.84 -4.95
N ASN A 101 -21.68 2.59 -5.95
CA ASN A 101 -23.01 3.18 -6.06
C ASN A 101 -23.94 2.73 -4.96
N GLY A 102 -23.83 1.50 -4.49
CA GLY A 102 -24.60 0.94 -3.37
C GLY A 102 -24.10 1.36 -1.98
N SER A 103 -22.89 1.93 -1.87
CA SER A 103 -22.33 2.38 -0.61
C SER A 103 -22.88 3.74 -0.15
N ILE A 104 -22.77 4.03 1.13
CA ILE A 104 -22.99 5.38 1.68
C ILE A 104 -21.92 6.31 1.10
N LYS A 105 -20.64 5.96 1.24
CA LYS A 105 -19.48 6.63 0.68
C LYS A 105 -18.38 5.61 0.41
N SER A 106 -17.50 5.89 -0.55
CA SER A 106 -16.40 5.01 -0.92
C SER A 106 -15.04 5.67 -0.74
N LEU A 107 -14.09 4.91 -0.20
CA LEU A 107 -12.75 5.34 0.16
C LEU A 107 -11.78 4.89 -0.94
N MET A 108 -11.12 5.85 -1.58
CA MET A 108 -10.18 5.59 -2.68
C MET A 108 -8.73 5.78 -2.18
N PRO A 109 -7.85 4.80 -2.34
CA PRO A 109 -6.48 4.87 -1.84
C PRO A 109 -5.58 5.80 -2.67
N ALA A 110 -6.07 6.29 -3.82
CA ALA A 110 -5.38 7.26 -4.67
C ALA A 110 -6.35 8.30 -5.24
N ARG A 111 -5.87 9.55 -5.43
CA ARG A 111 -6.71 10.65 -5.92
C ARG A 111 -7.26 10.40 -7.33
N TYR A 112 -6.44 9.86 -8.24
CA TYR A 112 -6.88 9.56 -9.60
C TYR A 112 -8.06 8.57 -9.64
N LEU A 113 -8.19 7.68 -8.64
CA LEU A 113 -9.31 6.75 -8.55
C LEU A 113 -10.62 7.44 -8.17
N VAL A 114 -10.58 8.54 -7.42
CA VAL A 114 -11.77 9.34 -7.10
C VAL A 114 -12.41 9.84 -8.38
N ASP A 115 -11.62 10.53 -9.21
CA ASP A 115 -12.10 11.11 -10.47
C ASP A 115 -12.47 10.03 -11.52
N TYR A 116 -11.73 8.93 -11.51
CA TYR A 116 -11.95 7.85 -12.47
C TYR A 116 -13.22 7.05 -12.21
N MET A 117 -13.58 6.83 -10.94
CA MET A 117 -14.75 6.01 -10.56
C MET A 117 -16.04 6.84 -10.49
N ASN A 118 -16.29 7.49 -9.38
CA ASN A 118 -17.47 8.31 -9.13
C ASN A 118 -17.16 9.41 -8.10
N PRO A 119 -16.83 10.65 -8.53
CA PRO A 119 -16.41 11.71 -7.62
C PRO A 119 -17.47 12.11 -6.59
N ASP A 120 -18.77 11.91 -6.88
CA ASP A 120 -19.85 12.24 -5.94
C ASP A 120 -19.92 11.25 -4.76
N LYS A 121 -19.53 10.01 -5.00
CA LYS A 121 -19.54 8.92 -4.01
C LYS A 121 -18.16 8.65 -3.40
N CYS A 122 -17.08 9.03 -4.07
CA CYS A 122 -15.72 8.68 -3.69
C CYS A 122 -15.03 9.83 -2.95
N VAL A 123 -14.22 9.47 -1.95
CA VAL A 123 -13.28 10.38 -1.28
C VAL A 123 -11.89 9.76 -1.25
N TYR A 124 -10.86 10.61 -1.37
CA TYR A 124 -9.50 10.14 -1.20
C TYR A 124 -9.23 9.76 0.24
N PHE A 125 -8.74 8.55 0.44
CA PHE A 125 -8.37 8.03 1.75
C PHE A 125 -7.16 7.10 1.62
N SER A 126 -5.96 7.62 1.92
CA SER A 126 -4.72 6.85 1.82
C SER A 126 -4.64 5.72 2.83
N HIS A 127 -3.81 4.74 2.56
CA HIS A 127 -3.43 3.71 3.53
C HIS A 127 -2.68 4.32 4.73
N GLY A 128 -2.53 3.53 5.77
CA GLY A 128 -1.74 3.85 6.95
C GLY A 128 -0.53 2.92 7.13
N VAL A 129 0.21 3.13 8.20
CA VAL A 129 1.32 2.29 8.63
C VAL A 129 1.30 2.07 10.14
N ASN A 130 1.76 0.90 10.59
CA ASN A 130 1.92 0.61 12.00
C ASN A 130 3.27 1.13 12.50
N THR A 131 3.25 2.33 13.13
CA THR A 131 4.45 2.98 13.67
C THR A 131 4.95 2.37 14.98
N ASP A 132 4.22 1.46 15.59
CA ASP A 132 4.69 0.68 16.74
C ASP A 132 5.65 -0.44 16.29
N ILE A 133 5.41 -1.00 15.09
CA ILE A 133 6.24 -2.02 14.45
C ILE A 133 7.34 -1.36 13.61
N TYR A 134 6.93 -0.60 12.58
CA TYR A 134 7.86 0.07 11.66
C TYR A 134 8.36 1.38 12.27
N LYS A 135 9.62 1.39 12.67
CA LYS A 135 10.28 2.53 13.31
C LYS A 135 11.78 2.50 13.06
N PRO A 136 12.48 3.63 13.23
CA PRO A 136 13.93 3.66 13.10
C PRO A 136 14.59 2.65 14.03
N GLY A 137 15.55 1.91 13.51
CA GLY A 137 16.38 0.98 14.28
C GLY A 137 17.66 1.66 14.79
N ASN A 138 18.36 0.96 15.69
CA ASN A 138 19.65 1.41 16.21
C ASN A 138 20.85 0.91 15.36
N LYS A 139 20.60 0.07 14.36
CA LYS A 139 21.63 -0.47 13.46
C LYS A 139 22.11 0.60 12.50
N LYS A 140 23.41 0.63 12.21
CA LYS A 140 23.96 1.49 11.15
C LYS A 140 23.45 1.01 9.80
N ARG A 141 22.97 1.92 8.96
CA ARG A 141 22.59 1.63 7.57
C ARG A 141 23.85 1.41 6.74
N THR A 142 24.12 0.16 6.40
CA THR A 142 25.34 -0.28 5.68
C THR A 142 25.05 -0.77 4.26
N ARG A 143 23.80 -1.12 3.97
CA ARG A 143 23.34 -1.54 2.65
C ARG A 143 22.80 -0.32 1.88
N ASP A 144 22.83 -0.36 0.56
CA ASP A 144 22.53 0.85 -0.22
C ASP A 144 21.06 0.95 -0.61
N LEU A 145 20.60 0.23 -1.63
CA LEU A 145 19.26 0.37 -2.18
C LEU A 145 18.37 -0.81 -1.78
N LEU A 146 17.10 -0.53 -1.46
CA LEU A 146 16.09 -1.53 -1.19
C LEU A 146 14.86 -1.30 -2.08
N MET A 147 14.35 -2.37 -2.67
CA MET A 147 13.00 -2.46 -3.24
C MET A 147 12.23 -3.54 -2.51
N VAL A 148 10.99 -3.25 -2.11
CA VAL A 148 10.04 -4.25 -1.58
C VAL A 148 8.79 -4.19 -2.44
N ALA A 149 8.52 -5.24 -3.21
CA ALA A 149 7.42 -5.22 -4.17
C ALA A 149 6.96 -6.62 -4.58
N ASN A 150 5.68 -6.73 -4.93
CA ASN A 150 5.11 -7.88 -5.63
C ASN A 150 4.85 -7.52 -7.10
N ASN A 151 5.69 -8.02 -8.00
CA ASN A 151 5.57 -7.80 -9.45
C ASN A 151 4.75 -8.89 -10.15
N GLY A 152 4.51 -10.02 -9.49
CA GLY A 152 3.91 -11.22 -10.07
C GLY A 152 2.38 -11.20 -10.18
N LEU A 153 1.73 -10.05 -9.97
CA LEU A 153 0.27 -9.95 -10.10
C LEU A 153 -0.15 -9.82 -11.56
N ALA A 154 -1.29 -10.42 -11.88
CA ALA A 154 -2.01 -10.32 -13.15
C ALA A 154 -1.51 -11.20 -14.30
N GLY A 155 -0.74 -12.25 -14.05
CA GLY A 155 -0.41 -13.27 -15.07
C GLY A 155 0.57 -12.81 -16.15
N ASP A 156 1.02 -11.56 -16.13
CA ASP A 156 2.03 -11.02 -17.04
C ASP A 156 3.38 -10.93 -16.34
N SER A 157 4.14 -12.03 -16.43
CA SER A 157 5.50 -12.13 -15.90
C SER A 157 6.51 -11.25 -16.66
N THR A 158 6.15 -10.75 -17.85
CA THR A 158 7.06 -9.98 -18.70
C THR A 158 6.98 -8.49 -18.45
N PHE A 159 5.83 -8.00 -17.94
CA PHE A 159 5.63 -6.58 -17.69
C PHE A 159 6.23 -6.16 -16.34
N ASP A 160 7.21 -5.27 -16.39
CA ASP A 160 7.87 -4.73 -15.20
C ASP A 160 7.08 -3.57 -14.59
N ARG A 161 5.91 -3.87 -14.04
CA ARG A 161 5.04 -2.88 -13.40
C ARG A 161 5.72 -2.21 -12.21
N LYS A 162 6.45 -2.98 -11.42
CA LYS A 162 7.15 -2.50 -10.21
C LYS A 162 8.48 -1.80 -10.49
N GLY A 163 8.97 -1.87 -11.72
CA GLY A 163 10.17 -1.17 -12.13
C GLY A 163 11.47 -1.78 -11.63
N PHE A 164 11.53 -3.11 -11.50
CA PHE A 164 12.75 -3.80 -11.10
C PHE A 164 13.92 -3.43 -12.01
N GLY A 165 13.70 -3.37 -13.34
CA GLY A 165 14.72 -2.97 -14.30
C GLY A 165 15.26 -1.56 -14.06
N TYR A 166 14.43 -0.61 -13.62
CA TYR A 166 14.86 0.75 -13.28
C TYR A 166 15.68 0.79 -11.98
N GLY A 167 15.25 0.04 -10.96
CA GLY A 167 16.02 -0.10 -9.72
C GLY A 167 17.40 -0.71 -9.96
N LEU A 168 17.46 -1.77 -10.77
CA LEU A 168 18.71 -2.41 -11.19
C LEU A 168 19.59 -1.46 -12.00
N GLY A 169 19.02 -0.71 -12.94
CA GLY A 169 19.73 0.31 -13.71
C GLY A 169 20.33 1.41 -12.82
N LEU A 170 19.59 1.85 -11.80
CA LEU A 170 20.10 2.80 -10.82
C LEU A 170 21.29 2.21 -10.04
N ALA A 171 21.17 0.97 -9.56
CA ALA A 171 22.25 0.31 -8.83
C ALA A 171 23.53 0.17 -9.68
N GLN A 172 23.37 -0.20 -10.95
CA GLN A 172 24.50 -0.24 -11.90
C GLN A 172 25.14 1.13 -12.13
N MET A 173 24.32 2.18 -12.31
CA MET A 173 24.82 3.54 -12.53
C MET A 173 25.58 4.09 -11.32
N LEU A 174 25.20 3.69 -10.13
CA LEU A 174 25.82 4.09 -8.86
C LEU A 174 26.99 3.16 -8.45
N ASP A 175 27.23 2.07 -9.17
CA ASP A 175 28.13 0.96 -8.78
C ASP A 175 27.89 0.50 -7.32
N THR A 176 26.60 0.28 -6.97
CA THR A 176 26.18 -0.03 -5.62
C THR A 176 25.25 -1.26 -5.56
N THR A 177 25.03 -1.78 -4.37
CA THR A 177 24.18 -2.96 -4.16
C THR A 177 22.71 -2.59 -4.07
N ILE A 178 21.84 -3.39 -4.68
CA ILE A 178 20.39 -3.33 -4.51
C ILE A 178 19.88 -4.67 -3.96
N THR A 179 19.05 -4.60 -2.93
CA THR A 179 18.25 -5.73 -2.45
C THR A 179 16.83 -5.60 -2.99
N ILE A 180 16.33 -6.65 -3.63
CA ILE A 180 14.93 -6.77 -4.06
C ILE A 180 14.25 -7.83 -3.20
N ALA A 181 13.30 -7.41 -2.38
CA ALA A 181 12.50 -8.29 -1.52
C ALA A 181 11.05 -8.36 -2.01
N GLY A 182 10.43 -9.53 -1.83
CA GLY A 182 9.04 -9.76 -2.21
C GLY A 182 8.63 -11.22 -2.15
N PRO A 183 7.40 -11.56 -2.58
CA PRO A 183 6.97 -12.94 -2.59
C PRO A 183 7.69 -13.77 -3.67
N SER A 184 7.74 -15.08 -3.44
CA SER A 184 8.41 -16.04 -4.35
C SER A 184 7.83 -16.04 -5.77
N ASN A 185 6.60 -15.58 -5.98
CA ASN A 185 6.03 -15.42 -7.32
C ASN A 185 6.79 -14.38 -8.18
N ASN A 186 7.60 -13.50 -7.58
CA ASN A 186 8.52 -12.60 -8.29
C ASN A 186 9.57 -13.40 -9.09
N GLN A 187 9.83 -14.66 -8.75
CA GLN A 187 10.75 -15.53 -9.49
C GLN A 187 10.37 -15.62 -10.98
N ASN A 188 9.09 -15.50 -11.31
CA ASN A 188 8.63 -15.51 -12.70
C ASN A 188 9.24 -14.35 -13.51
N TRP A 189 9.30 -13.15 -12.94
CA TRP A 189 9.94 -11.99 -13.59
C TRP A 189 11.45 -12.20 -13.74
N PHE A 190 12.13 -12.67 -12.69
CA PHE A 190 13.55 -12.96 -12.74
C PHE A 190 13.89 -14.03 -13.77
N SER A 191 13.08 -15.10 -13.86
CA SER A 191 13.25 -16.18 -14.86
C SER A 191 13.04 -15.68 -16.29
N ALA A 192 12.11 -14.75 -16.50
CA ALA A 192 11.88 -14.10 -17.80
C ALA A 192 12.98 -13.10 -18.18
N ASN A 193 13.80 -12.69 -17.21
CA ASN A 193 14.88 -11.71 -17.37
C ASN A 193 16.23 -12.27 -16.88
N PRO A 194 16.76 -13.36 -17.49
CA PRO A 194 17.92 -14.09 -16.97
C PRO A 194 19.21 -13.24 -16.91
N TRP A 195 19.27 -12.14 -17.64
CA TRP A 195 20.39 -11.20 -17.61
C TRP A 195 20.65 -10.62 -16.22
N VAL A 196 19.62 -10.57 -15.36
CA VAL A 196 19.75 -10.03 -14.00
C VAL A 196 20.68 -10.87 -13.11
N PHE A 197 20.76 -12.19 -13.34
CA PHE A 197 21.63 -13.07 -12.57
C PHE A 197 23.13 -12.87 -12.86
N GLY A 198 23.46 -12.15 -13.91
CA GLY A 198 24.84 -11.71 -14.20
C GLY A 198 25.26 -10.45 -13.42
N LEU A 199 24.36 -9.82 -12.69
CA LEU A 199 24.64 -8.59 -11.92
C LEU A 199 25.31 -8.93 -10.60
N LYS A 200 26.51 -8.40 -10.37
CA LYS A 200 27.29 -8.64 -9.15
C LYS A 200 26.68 -7.97 -7.91
N ASN A 201 25.86 -6.96 -8.12
CA ASN A 201 25.37 -6.06 -7.08
C ASN A 201 23.88 -6.28 -6.77
N LEU A 202 23.32 -7.48 -7.07
CA LEU A 202 21.93 -7.83 -6.80
C LEU A 202 21.82 -8.86 -5.68
N GLU A 203 21.01 -8.56 -4.67
CA GLU A 203 20.56 -9.50 -3.67
C GLU A 203 19.04 -9.69 -3.82
N ILE A 204 18.57 -10.94 -3.88
CA ILE A 204 17.15 -11.27 -3.98
C ILE A 204 16.71 -11.94 -2.68
N LYS A 205 15.60 -11.48 -2.10
CA LYS A 205 15.00 -11.99 -0.87
C LYS A 205 13.54 -12.35 -1.11
N PHE A 206 13.20 -13.65 -1.03
CA PHE A 206 11.81 -14.10 -1.15
C PHE A 206 11.19 -14.41 0.21
N ASP A 207 9.88 -14.16 0.30
CA ASP A 207 8.99 -14.59 1.39
C ASP A 207 9.51 -14.23 2.79
N GLN A 208 10.01 -13.00 2.93
CA GLN A 208 10.52 -12.48 4.19
C GLN A 208 9.41 -12.37 5.24
N THR A 209 9.70 -12.69 6.48
CA THR A 209 8.84 -12.41 7.63
C THR A 209 8.75 -10.90 7.88
N GLU A 210 7.83 -10.48 8.75
CA GLU A 210 7.70 -9.07 9.13
C GLU A 210 8.98 -8.55 9.79
N GLU A 211 9.61 -9.34 10.65
CA GLU A 211 10.87 -9.00 11.32
C GLU A 211 12.03 -8.86 10.33
N GLU A 212 12.11 -9.75 9.35
CA GLU A 212 13.13 -9.69 8.30
C GLU A 212 12.92 -8.47 7.39
N LEU A 213 11.67 -8.15 7.03
CA LEU A 213 11.36 -6.92 6.28
C LEU A 213 11.70 -5.67 7.10
N LEU A 214 11.37 -5.65 8.38
CA LEU A 214 11.73 -4.55 9.26
C LEU A 214 13.25 -4.36 9.33
N GLU A 215 14.02 -5.45 9.41
CA GLU A 215 15.49 -5.39 9.37
C GLU A 215 16.00 -4.80 8.06
N LEU A 216 15.40 -5.18 6.91
CA LEU A 216 15.75 -4.59 5.62
C LEU A 216 15.50 -3.08 5.60
N TYR A 217 14.33 -2.62 6.05
CA TYR A 217 14.02 -1.18 6.13
C TYR A 217 14.95 -0.42 7.09
N GLN A 218 15.44 -1.06 8.14
CA GLN A 218 16.32 -0.42 9.13
C GLN A 218 17.81 -0.40 8.71
N THR A 219 18.23 -1.31 7.81
CA THR A 219 19.64 -1.48 7.44
C THR A 219 20.04 -0.90 6.09
N HIS A 220 19.08 -0.61 5.21
CA HIS A 220 19.31 0.02 3.91
C HIS A 220 19.22 1.55 4.00
N ARG A 221 19.87 2.23 3.06
CA ARG A 221 20.00 3.70 3.04
C ARG A 221 18.84 4.38 2.34
N ILE A 222 18.41 3.85 1.19
CA ILE A 222 17.40 4.47 0.32
C ILE A 222 16.42 3.40 -0.18
N PHE A 223 15.14 3.69 -0.07
CA PHE A 223 14.06 2.90 -0.66
C PHE A 223 13.80 3.38 -2.09
N VAL A 224 13.71 2.43 -3.02
CA VAL A 224 13.50 2.73 -4.44
C VAL A 224 12.18 2.11 -4.88
N HIS A 225 11.26 2.94 -5.40
CA HIS A 225 9.91 2.52 -5.75
C HIS A 225 9.46 3.09 -7.11
N PRO A 226 10.06 2.65 -8.22
CA PRO A 226 9.76 3.16 -9.56
C PRO A 226 8.54 2.45 -10.17
N THR A 227 7.47 2.32 -9.39
CA THR A 227 6.24 1.63 -9.80
C THR A 227 5.40 2.51 -10.71
N MET A 228 4.95 1.98 -11.85
CA MET A 228 4.15 2.72 -12.82
C MET A 228 2.69 2.91 -12.38
N LEU A 229 2.10 1.90 -11.76
CA LEU A 229 0.69 1.90 -11.39
C LEU A 229 0.49 1.23 -10.04
N GLU A 230 0.00 1.99 -9.08
CA GLU A 230 -0.33 1.56 -7.74
C GLU A 230 -1.75 1.96 -7.35
N ALA A 231 -2.40 1.12 -6.55
CA ALA A 231 -3.68 1.48 -5.95
C ALA A 231 -3.48 2.50 -4.84
N GLY A 232 -2.59 2.20 -3.90
CA GLY A 232 -2.28 3.10 -2.78
C GLY A 232 -1.23 4.14 -3.16
N HIS A 233 -1.53 5.40 -2.92
CA HIS A 233 -0.62 6.51 -3.06
C HIS A 233 -0.66 7.38 -1.79
N PRO A 234 0.29 7.18 -0.86
CA PRO A 234 1.39 6.19 -0.88
C PRO A 234 0.92 4.75 -0.67
N ASN A 235 1.71 3.78 -1.12
CA ASN A 235 1.45 2.38 -0.83
C ASN A 235 2.06 1.93 0.52
N LEU A 236 1.72 0.71 0.97
CA LEU A 236 2.14 0.20 2.27
C LEU A 236 3.67 0.16 2.42
N THR A 237 4.40 -0.41 1.45
CA THR A 237 5.87 -0.56 1.54
C THR A 237 6.61 0.77 1.58
N MET A 238 6.08 1.82 0.93
CA MET A 238 6.63 3.17 1.05
C MET A 238 6.40 3.76 2.45
N LEU A 239 5.22 3.53 3.03
CA LEU A 239 4.90 3.99 4.38
C LEU A 239 5.75 3.27 5.44
N GLU A 240 5.97 1.97 5.28
CA GLU A 240 6.85 1.15 6.12
C GLU A 240 8.30 1.66 6.07
N ALA A 241 8.82 1.90 4.85
CA ALA A 241 10.14 2.50 4.66
C ALA A 241 10.25 3.87 5.32
N ALA A 242 9.23 4.73 5.12
CA ALA A 242 9.17 6.07 5.72
C ALA A 242 9.11 6.01 7.25
N ALA A 243 8.33 5.11 7.82
CA ALA A 243 8.22 4.91 9.27
C ALA A 243 9.55 4.45 9.88
N CYS A 244 10.35 3.71 9.13
CA CYS A 244 11.72 3.37 9.51
C CYS A 244 12.73 4.52 9.30
N GLY A 245 12.29 5.70 8.86
CA GLY A 245 13.16 6.84 8.58
C GLY A 245 14.06 6.63 7.36
N MET A 246 13.57 5.91 6.35
CA MET A 246 14.28 5.64 5.12
C MET A 246 13.86 6.64 4.05
N PRO A 247 14.79 7.43 3.48
CA PRO A 247 14.49 8.27 2.32
C PRO A 247 14.06 7.43 1.11
N ILE A 248 13.22 8.01 0.26
CA ILE A 248 12.56 7.28 -0.82
C ILE A 248 12.80 7.97 -2.16
N ILE A 249 13.09 7.18 -3.21
CA ILE A 249 13.00 7.59 -4.61
C ILE A 249 11.82 6.85 -5.21
N ALA A 250 10.82 7.58 -5.73
CA ALA A 250 9.63 6.95 -6.26
C ALA A 250 9.09 7.65 -7.50
N ASP A 251 8.47 6.88 -8.39
CA ASP A 251 7.67 7.41 -9.47
C ASP A 251 6.26 7.71 -8.98
N TRP A 252 5.74 8.88 -9.39
CA TRP A 252 4.40 9.33 -9.00
C TRP A 252 3.67 9.84 -10.23
N GLU A 253 3.24 9.00 -11.07
CA GLU A 253 2.39 9.41 -12.19
C GLU A 253 1.11 10.10 -11.70
N HIS A 254 0.62 9.68 -10.53
CA HIS A 254 -0.61 10.16 -9.94
C HIS A 254 -0.34 10.85 -8.60
N ASN A 255 -0.75 12.08 -8.50
CA ASN A 255 -0.48 13.00 -7.41
C ASN A 255 -0.78 12.41 -6.02
N THR A 256 0.19 12.47 -5.12
CA THR A 256 0.08 11.99 -3.75
C THR A 256 0.55 13.06 -2.76
N ASP A 257 -0.02 13.05 -1.56
CA ASP A 257 0.35 13.95 -0.48
C ASP A 257 1.58 13.47 0.32
N PHE A 258 2.30 12.48 -0.19
CA PHE A 258 3.48 11.97 0.49
C PHE A 258 4.65 12.95 0.39
N HIS A 259 5.10 13.43 1.55
CA HIS A 259 6.28 14.29 1.70
C HIS A 259 7.41 13.48 2.33
N GLY A 260 8.55 13.39 1.74
CA GLY A 260 9.69 12.59 2.24
C GLY A 260 10.25 11.64 1.20
N ALA A 261 9.82 11.83 -0.04
CA ALA A 261 10.39 11.14 -1.17
C ALA A 261 10.85 12.13 -2.23
N TRP A 262 11.90 11.76 -2.95
CA TRP A 262 12.24 12.37 -4.22
C TRP A 262 11.34 11.79 -5.31
N ARG A 263 10.66 12.67 -6.03
CA ARG A 263 9.83 12.27 -7.16
C ARG A 263 10.68 12.13 -8.41
N ALA A 264 10.79 10.94 -8.93
CA ALA A 264 11.49 10.67 -10.17
C ALA A 264 10.57 9.91 -11.14
N PRO A 265 10.48 10.34 -12.41
CA PRO A 265 9.90 9.51 -13.44
C PRO A 265 10.72 8.21 -13.58
N ARG A 266 10.17 7.21 -14.26
CA ARG A 266 10.86 5.95 -14.58
C ARG A 266 12.02 6.22 -15.57
N ASN A 267 13.02 6.91 -15.07
CA ASN A 267 14.24 7.30 -15.78
C ASN A 267 15.42 7.20 -14.81
N VAL A 268 16.38 6.36 -15.13
CA VAL A 268 17.52 6.06 -14.25
C VAL A 268 18.36 7.32 -13.96
N PHE A 269 18.48 8.26 -14.91
CA PHE A 269 19.22 9.52 -14.71
C PHE A 269 18.50 10.44 -13.70
N GLU A 270 17.17 10.54 -13.78
CA GLU A 270 16.39 11.31 -12.80
C GLU A 270 16.42 10.66 -11.42
N MET A 271 16.36 9.32 -11.37
CA MET A 271 16.51 8.58 -10.13
C MET A 271 17.89 8.79 -9.51
N LYS A 272 18.94 8.86 -10.33
CA LYS A 272 20.29 9.19 -9.84
C LYS A 272 20.37 10.61 -9.28
N ARG A 273 19.75 11.59 -9.94
CA ARG A 273 19.65 12.96 -9.39
C ARG A 273 18.97 12.97 -8.03
N GLY A 274 17.88 12.17 -7.90
CA GLY A 274 17.21 11.98 -6.63
C GLY A 274 18.09 11.34 -5.57
N TYR A 275 18.89 10.36 -5.94
CA TYR A 275 19.88 9.76 -5.04
C TYR A 275 20.90 10.80 -4.55
N ASP A 276 21.48 11.57 -5.45
CA ASP A 276 22.49 12.59 -5.13
C ASP A 276 21.89 13.66 -4.17
N ASP A 277 20.68 14.15 -4.45
CA ASP A 277 20.01 15.14 -3.59
C ASP A 277 19.64 14.55 -2.20
N ILE A 278 19.20 13.32 -2.15
CA ILE A 278 18.92 12.63 -0.88
C ILE A 278 20.20 12.48 -0.05
N ILE A 279 21.32 12.12 -0.66
CA ILE A 279 22.61 11.99 0.05
C ILE A 279 23.05 13.34 0.62
N GLU A 280 22.93 14.42 -0.17
CA GLU A 280 23.27 15.78 0.24
C GLU A 280 22.32 16.30 1.34
N ASN A 281 21.03 16.03 1.24
CA ASN A 281 19.98 16.56 2.11
C ASN A 281 19.33 15.48 3.01
N LYS A 282 20.08 14.47 3.39
CA LYS A 282 19.57 13.25 4.05
C LYS A 282 18.66 13.54 5.24
N ASP A 283 19.07 14.40 6.16
CA ASP A 283 18.32 14.68 7.39
C ASP A 283 16.94 15.31 7.10
N LYS A 284 16.85 16.13 6.06
CA LYS A 284 15.59 16.69 5.57
C LYS A 284 14.63 15.57 5.13
N TYR A 285 15.10 14.63 4.30
CA TYR A 285 14.28 13.53 3.78
C TYR A 285 13.86 12.55 4.89
N VAL A 286 14.78 12.22 5.79
CA VAL A 286 14.49 11.38 6.97
C VAL A 286 13.39 12.03 7.83
N LYS A 287 13.55 13.31 8.17
CA LYS A 287 12.57 14.05 8.98
C LYS A 287 11.19 14.11 8.31
N GLN A 288 11.14 14.37 7.01
CA GLN A 288 9.90 14.43 6.26
C GLN A 288 9.23 13.05 6.16
N ALA A 289 10.00 11.99 5.90
CA ALA A 289 9.51 10.61 5.85
C ALA A 289 8.86 10.20 7.18
N LEU A 290 9.57 10.41 8.29
CA LEU A 290 9.06 10.11 9.64
C LEU A 290 7.80 10.91 9.98
N LYS A 291 7.76 12.19 9.62
CA LYS A 291 6.57 13.02 9.82
C LYS A 291 5.38 12.46 9.05
N THR A 292 5.56 12.16 7.77
CA THR A 292 4.48 11.62 6.92
C THR A 292 3.98 10.27 7.43
N ALA A 293 4.88 9.37 7.82
CA ALA A 293 4.50 8.08 8.38
C ALA A 293 3.71 8.23 9.70
N ASN A 294 4.09 9.18 10.56
CA ASN A 294 3.34 9.47 11.78
C ASN A 294 1.96 10.04 11.48
N ASP A 295 1.86 11.01 10.57
CA ASP A 295 0.59 11.61 10.15
C ASP A 295 -0.34 10.56 9.54
N LEU A 296 0.21 9.60 8.81
CA LEU A 296 -0.49 8.47 8.17
C LEU A 296 -0.41 7.18 8.99
N SER A 297 -0.17 7.23 10.32
CA SER A 297 -0.28 6.02 11.15
C SER A 297 -1.71 5.48 11.14
N TRP A 298 -1.89 4.15 11.26
CA TRP A 298 -3.23 3.55 11.32
C TRP A 298 -4.10 4.17 12.40
N PHE A 299 -3.49 4.54 13.54
CA PHE A 299 -4.19 5.23 14.62
C PHE A 299 -4.76 6.60 14.18
N ASN A 300 -4.01 7.39 13.43
CA ASN A 300 -4.49 8.67 12.90
C ASN A 300 -5.48 8.45 11.76
N ARG A 301 -5.25 7.46 10.89
CA ARG A 301 -6.21 7.08 9.84
C ARG A 301 -7.56 6.66 10.42
N ALA A 302 -7.57 5.91 11.53
CA ALA A 302 -8.80 5.55 12.22
C ALA A 302 -9.56 6.77 12.76
N LYS A 303 -8.84 7.78 13.30
CA LYS A 303 -9.47 9.07 13.70
C LYS A 303 -10.10 9.79 12.51
N ASP A 304 -9.41 9.82 11.38
CA ASP A 304 -9.92 10.46 10.17
C ASP A 304 -11.17 9.73 9.63
N LEU A 305 -11.21 8.39 9.72
CA LEU A 305 -12.39 7.62 9.37
C LEU A 305 -13.56 7.93 10.30
N ILE A 306 -13.34 7.98 11.61
CA ILE A 306 -14.40 8.31 12.58
C ILE A 306 -14.96 9.71 12.29
N LYS A 307 -14.10 10.68 11.97
CA LYS A 307 -14.53 12.02 11.58
C LYS A 307 -15.40 11.95 10.31
N LEU A 308 -14.96 11.24 9.28
CA LEU A 308 -15.72 11.06 8.04
C LEU A 308 -17.09 10.41 8.30
N PHE A 309 -17.15 9.38 9.13
CA PHE A 309 -18.42 8.72 9.47
C PHE A 309 -19.40 9.67 10.20
N ASN A 310 -18.89 10.53 11.07
CA ASN A 310 -19.72 11.53 11.78
C ASN A 310 -20.18 12.68 10.88
N GLU A 311 -19.48 12.99 9.79
CA GLU A 311 -19.85 14.04 8.84
C GLU A 311 -20.91 13.58 7.81
N VAL A 312 -21.01 12.26 7.59
CA VAL A 312 -21.87 11.69 6.55
C VAL A 312 -23.19 11.11 7.13
N ASN A 313 -23.19 10.70 8.40
CA ASN A 313 -24.38 10.27 9.14
C ASN A 313 -25.08 11.47 9.81
#